data_04d21c9eff3c0099587d9a364e88ba94
#
_entry.id   04d21c9eff3c0099587d9a364e88ba94
#
_cell.length_a   1.000
_cell.length_b   1.000
_cell.length_c   1.000
_cell.angle_alpha   90.00
_cell.angle_beta   90.00
_cell.angle_gamma   90.00
#
_symmetry.space_group_name_H-M   'P 1'
#
loop_
_entity.id
_entity.type
_entity.pdbx_description
1 polymer ?
#
loop_
_entity_poly.entity_id
_entity_poly.type
_entity_poly.pdbx_seq_one_letter_code
_entity_poly.pdbx_strand_id
1 'polypeptide(L)'
;MEMGMSNADLCQHFYEIHKSIYSWFDCSFDHFGRTSTEHQTKIAQDIFQKLHANGYVFEQSIEQLYCEGCKKFLADRFVEGVCPHCEYEDARGDQCDRCGKLLSPTELIKPRCKSDATTPVLRTSTHLFMDLAQLSGRLEQWVDSSSVKGKWSANSISITKKWLTEGLHPRCITRDLKWGTPVPLAGFEDKVFYVWFDAPIGYLSITA
;
A
#
# COMPACT_ATOMS: atom_id res chain seq x y z
N MET A 1 -6.81 -17.89 9.62
CA MET A 1 -6.25 -16.89 10.53
C MET A 1 -6.17 -17.53 11.90
N GLU A 2 -4.99 -17.55 12.49
CA GLU A 2 -4.70 -18.33 13.69
C GLU A 2 -5.55 -17.95 14.93
N MET A 3 -6.06 -16.73 14.99
CA MET A 3 -6.86 -16.25 16.13
C MET A 3 -8.37 -16.29 15.93
N GLY A 4 -8.90 -16.72 14.78
CA GLY A 4 -10.34 -16.79 14.52
C GLY A 4 -11.10 -15.45 14.58
N MET A 5 -10.38 -14.33 14.62
CA MET A 5 -10.93 -12.97 14.74
C MET A 5 -11.17 -12.34 13.36
N SER A 6 -12.13 -11.42 13.26
CA SER A 6 -12.24 -10.55 12.10
C SER A 6 -11.02 -9.62 11.99
N ASN A 7 -10.75 -9.06 10.79
CA ASN A 7 -9.66 -8.10 10.61
C ASN A 7 -9.85 -6.84 11.50
N ALA A 8 -11.09 -6.40 11.67
CA ALA A 8 -11.41 -5.25 12.52
C ALA A 8 -11.12 -5.54 14.00
N ASP A 9 -11.57 -6.71 14.49
CA ASP A 9 -11.33 -7.11 15.89
C ASP A 9 -9.84 -7.32 16.17
N LEU A 10 -9.11 -7.92 15.20
CA LEU A 10 -7.67 -8.10 15.30
C LEU A 10 -6.96 -6.74 15.40
N CYS A 11 -7.33 -5.78 14.55
CA CYS A 11 -6.78 -4.43 14.60
C CYS A 11 -7.13 -3.71 15.91
N GLN A 12 -8.35 -3.89 16.43
CA GLN A 12 -8.74 -3.33 17.72
C GLN A 12 -7.92 -3.93 18.86
N HIS A 13 -7.76 -5.26 18.87
CA HIS A 13 -6.98 -5.95 19.89
C HIS A 13 -5.53 -5.43 19.95
N PHE A 14 -4.85 -5.35 18.81
CA PHE A 14 -3.47 -4.84 18.79
C PHE A 14 -3.38 -3.33 19.03
N TYR A 15 -4.40 -2.55 18.68
CA TYR A 15 -4.46 -1.13 19.02
C TYR A 15 -4.40 -0.91 20.54
N GLU A 16 -5.17 -1.67 21.31
CA GLU A 16 -5.16 -1.56 22.79
C GLU A 16 -3.80 -1.96 23.38
N ILE A 17 -3.17 -3.01 22.83
CA ILE A 17 -1.83 -3.42 23.24
C ILE A 17 -0.81 -2.31 22.94
N HIS A 18 -0.80 -1.75 21.73
CA HIS A 18 0.13 -0.68 21.38
C HIS A 18 -0.07 0.55 22.27
N LYS A 19 -1.32 0.92 22.51
CA LYS A 19 -1.67 2.05 23.40
C LYS A 19 -1.15 1.82 24.82
N SER A 20 -1.31 0.62 25.35
CA SER A 20 -0.79 0.28 26.69
C SER A 20 0.74 0.32 26.77
N ILE A 21 1.43 -0.15 25.71
CA ILE A 21 2.89 -0.08 25.63
C ILE A 21 3.38 1.36 25.60
N TYR A 22 2.77 2.24 24.83
CA TYR A 22 3.13 3.66 24.83
C TYR A 22 2.89 4.31 26.18
N SER A 23 1.79 3.99 26.88
CA SER A 23 1.55 4.45 28.24
C SER A 23 2.62 3.93 29.21
N TRP A 24 3.06 2.68 29.06
CA TRP A 24 4.11 2.11 29.90
C TRP A 24 5.46 2.80 29.70
N PHE A 25 5.78 3.27 28.49
CA PHE A 25 6.95 4.07 28.19
C PHE A 25 6.79 5.57 28.54
N ASP A 26 5.69 5.96 29.18
CA ASP A 26 5.35 7.35 29.50
C ASP A 26 5.31 8.27 28.25
N CYS A 27 4.94 7.68 27.09
CA CYS A 27 4.69 8.46 25.90
C CYS A 27 3.31 9.11 25.98
N SER A 28 3.25 10.42 25.96
CA SER A 28 2.00 11.18 25.91
C SER A 28 1.69 11.67 24.51
N PHE A 29 0.40 11.59 24.13
CA PHE A 29 -0.11 12.10 22.86
C PHE A 29 -1.32 12.97 23.15
N ASP A 30 -1.48 14.07 22.42
CA ASP A 30 -2.70 14.88 22.48
C ASP A 30 -3.90 14.09 21.97
N HIS A 31 -3.67 13.29 20.92
CA HIS A 31 -4.65 12.35 20.39
C HIS A 31 -3.95 11.11 19.82
N PHE A 32 -4.38 9.92 20.23
CA PHE A 32 -3.91 8.65 19.70
C PHE A 32 -4.98 8.02 18.81
N GLY A 33 -4.97 8.38 17.54
CA GLY A 33 -5.96 7.98 16.55
C GLY A 33 -5.59 6.75 15.74
N ARG A 34 -6.45 6.40 14.79
CA ARG A 34 -6.27 5.31 13.83
C ARG A 34 -7.01 5.59 12.53
N THR A 35 -6.60 4.93 11.45
CA THR A 35 -7.17 5.12 10.11
C THR A 35 -8.37 4.22 9.80
N SER A 36 -8.69 3.22 10.61
CA SER A 36 -9.86 2.35 10.40
C SER A 36 -11.15 2.97 10.98
N THR A 37 -11.50 4.16 10.48
CA THR A 37 -12.69 4.92 10.90
C THR A 37 -13.51 5.35 9.68
N GLU A 38 -14.81 5.62 9.89
CA GLU A 38 -15.66 6.18 8.83
C GLU A 38 -15.19 7.55 8.39
N HIS A 39 -14.63 8.34 9.30
CA HIS A 39 -14.09 9.66 9.00
C HIS A 39 -12.92 9.58 8.02
N GLN A 40 -11.96 8.68 8.27
CA GLN A 40 -10.87 8.38 7.33
C GLN A 40 -11.41 7.95 5.97
N THR A 41 -12.38 7.04 5.95
CA THR A 41 -12.99 6.56 4.71
C THR A 41 -13.57 7.70 3.89
N LYS A 42 -14.35 8.60 4.51
CA LYS A 42 -14.96 9.76 3.82
C LYS A 42 -13.91 10.69 3.23
N ILE A 43 -12.87 11.03 3.99
CA ILE A 43 -11.81 11.93 3.52
C ILE A 43 -11.00 11.27 2.39
N ALA A 44 -10.64 10.00 2.53
CA ALA A 44 -9.89 9.28 1.50
C ALA A 44 -10.69 9.17 0.19
N GLN A 45 -11.98 8.90 0.28
CA GLN A 45 -12.87 8.84 -0.88
C GLN A 45 -13.07 10.22 -1.53
N ASP A 46 -13.20 11.29 -0.77
CA ASP A 46 -13.30 12.67 -1.29
C ASP A 46 -12.02 13.08 -2.03
N ILE A 47 -10.86 12.80 -1.46
CA ILE A 47 -9.56 13.05 -2.12
C ILE A 47 -9.45 12.25 -3.42
N PHE A 48 -9.82 10.96 -3.39
CA PHE A 48 -9.82 10.13 -4.58
C PHE A 48 -10.73 10.70 -5.67
N GLN A 49 -11.97 11.04 -5.34
CA GLN A 49 -12.94 11.58 -6.30
C GLN A 49 -12.42 12.87 -6.96
N LYS A 50 -11.78 13.75 -6.18
CA LYS A 50 -11.13 14.97 -6.71
C LYS A 50 -9.97 14.66 -7.64
N LEU A 51 -9.11 13.70 -7.29
CA LEU A 51 -8.01 13.26 -8.16
C LEU A 51 -8.54 12.65 -9.46
N HIS A 52 -9.55 11.79 -9.37
CA HIS A 52 -10.17 11.17 -10.53
C HIS A 52 -10.84 12.20 -11.45
N ALA A 53 -11.64 13.10 -10.88
CA ALA A 53 -12.30 14.18 -11.65
C ALA A 53 -11.32 15.14 -12.34
N ASN A 54 -10.11 15.31 -11.79
CA ASN A 54 -9.04 16.12 -12.38
C ASN A 54 -8.13 15.33 -13.34
N GLY A 55 -8.44 14.08 -13.66
CA GLY A 55 -7.71 13.28 -14.64
C GLY A 55 -6.35 12.74 -14.16
N TYR A 56 -6.08 12.71 -12.85
CA TYR A 56 -4.85 12.16 -12.29
C TYR A 56 -4.92 10.67 -12.01
N VAL A 57 -6.06 10.02 -12.28
CA VAL A 57 -6.26 8.59 -12.07
C VAL A 57 -6.72 7.95 -13.37
N PHE A 58 -6.14 6.82 -13.72
CA PHE A 58 -6.51 6.03 -14.89
C PHE A 58 -6.57 4.54 -14.55
N GLU A 59 -7.23 3.78 -15.42
CA GLU A 59 -7.37 2.33 -15.31
C GLU A 59 -6.26 1.62 -16.07
N GLN A 60 -5.74 0.56 -15.48
CA GLN A 60 -4.78 -0.33 -16.13
C GLN A 60 -4.99 -1.77 -15.67
N SER A 61 -5.05 -2.68 -16.63
CA SER A 61 -5.07 -4.11 -16.34
C SER A 61 -3.65 -4.63 -16.12
N ILE A 62 -3.48 -5.41 -15.06
CA ILE A 62 -2.22 -6.07 -14.72
C ILE A 62 -2.44 -7.56 -14.49
N GLU A 63 -1.41 -8.35 -14.77
CA GLU A 63 -1.42 -9.77 -14.42
C GLU A 63 -0.96 -9.95 -12.97
N GLN A 64 -1.72 -10.74 -12.23
CA GLN A 64 -1.42 -11.06 -10.83
C GLN A 64 -1.59 -12.56 -10.58
N LEU A 65 -0.90 -13.06 -9.57
CA LEU A 65 -1.05 -14.44 -9.12
C LEU A 65 -2.34 -14.60 -8.30
N TYR A 66 -3.16 -15.55 -8.71
CA TYR A 66 -4.40 -15.91 -8.05
C TYR A 66 -4.32 -17.34 -7.51
N CYS A 67 -4.63 -17.54 -6.25
CA CYS A 67 -4.73 -18.85 -5.64
C CYS A 67 -6.16 -19.39 -5.77
N GLU A 68 -6.32 -20.50 -6.48
CA GLU A 68 -7.63 -21.13 -6.66
C GLU A 68 -8.14 -21.81 -5.38
N GLY A 69 -7.25 -22.37 -4.57
CA GLY A 69 -7.58 -22.97 -3.28
C GLY A 69 -8.09 -21.93 -2.29
N CYS A 70 -7.37 -20.82 -2.15
CA CYS A 70 -7.77 -19.71 -1.27
C CYS A 70 -8.82 -18.78 -1.88
N LYS A 71 -9.12 -18.89 -3.18
CA LYS A 71 -10.06 -18.05 -3.95
C LYS A 71 -9.77 -16.56 -3.80
N LYS A 72 -8.50 -16.16 -3.93
CA LYS A 72 -8.05 -14.77 -3.79
C LYS A 72 -6.82 -14.47 -4.62
N PHE A 73 -6.67 -13.20 -5.02
CA PHE A 73 -5.40 -12.68 -5.51
C PHE A 73 -4.38 -12.67 -4.36
N LEU A 74 -3.14 -12.99 -4.69
CA LEU A 74 -2.06 -13.07 -3.71
C LEU A 74 -1.29 -11.76 -3.68
N ALA A 75 -1.27 -11.11 -2.52
CA ALA A 75 -0.32 -10.03 -2.28
C ALA A 75 1.11 -10.60 -2.21
N ASP A 76 2.09 -9.79 -2.52
CA ASP A 76 3.51 -10.14 -2.67
C ASP A 76 4.03 -11.03 -1.52
N ARG A 77 3.67 -10.69 -0.28
CA ARG A 77 4.05 -11.43 0.95
C ARG A 77 3.40 -12.80 1.11
N PHE A 78 2.39 -13.12 0.30
CA PHE A 78 1.70 -14.41 0.29
C PHE A 78 2.13 -15.32 -0.85
N VAL A 79 3.15 -14.92 -1.61
CA VAL A 79 3.77 -15.74 -2.64
C VAL A 79 5.20 -16.05 -2.24
N GLU A 80 5.57 -17.30 -2.35
CA GLU A 80 6.93 -17.80 -2.15
C GLU A 80 7.33 -18.61 -3.38
N GLY A 81 8.64 -18.67 -3.66
CA GLY A 81 9.15 -19.46 -4.78
C GLY A 81 10.66 -19.33 -4.90
N VAL A 82 11.22 -19.83 -5.99
CA VAL A 82 12.66 -19.79 -6.22
C VAL A 82 13.04 -18.42 -6.80
N CYS A 83 14.04 -17.79 -6.19
CA CYS A 83 14.58 -16.52 -6.68
C CYS A 83 15.25 -16.71 -8.05
N PRO A 84 14.90 -15.96 -9.10
CA PRO A 84 15.52 -16.07 -10.41
C PRO A 84 17.00 -15.60 -10.44
N HIS A 85 17.46 -14.91 -9.40
CA HIS A 85 18.82 -14.34 -9.36
C HIS A 85 19.82 -15.18 -8.57
N CYS A 86 19.40 -15.84 -7.50
CA CYS A 86 20.32 -16.57 -6.61
C CYS A 86 19.84 -17.97 -6.24
N GLU A 87 18.75 -18.45 -6.87
CA GLU A 87 18.18 -19.79 -6.71
C GLU A 87 17.78 -20.13 -5.25
N TYR A 88 17.53 -19.12 -4.42
CA TYR A 88 16.99 -19.31 -3.09
C TYR A 88 15.55 -19.79 -3.17
N GLU A 89 15.23 -20.95 -2.56
CA GLU A 89 13.97 -21.67 -2.76
C GLU A 89 12.75 -21.05 -2.03
N ASP A 90 13.00 -20.22 -1.01
CA ASP A 90 11.97 -19.59 -0.18
C ASP A 90 11.93 -18.07 -0.36
N ALA A 91 12.26 -17.57 -1.56
CA ALA A 91 12.19 -16.14 -1.85
C ALA A 91 10.75 -15.65 -1.85
N ARG A 92 10.52 -14.47 -1.25
CA ARG A 92 9.22 -13.81 -1.25
C ARG A 92 9.01 -12.99 -2.52
N GLY A 93 7.75 -12.73 -2.84
CA GLY A 93 7.37 -12.03 -4.06
C GLY A 93 7.70 -10.53 -4.10
N ASP A 94 8.19 -9.93 -3.01
CA ASP A 94 8.57 -8.52 -2.93
C ASP A 94 10.08 -8.32 -2.93
N GLN A 95 10.80 -9.14 -2.18
CA GLN A 95 12.26 -9.07 -2.05
C GLN A 95 12.82 -10.44 -1.64
N CYS A 96 13.93 -10.82 -2.24
CA CYS A 96 14.65 -12.04 -1.86
C CYS A 96 15.39 -11.85 -0.54
N ASP A 97 15.05 -12.64 0.48
CA ASP A 97 15.69 -12.58 1.80
C ASP A 97 17.20 -12.94 1.75
N ARG A 98 17.66 -13.69 0.71
CA ARG A 98 19.06 -14.11 0.58
C ARG A 98 19.94 -13.09 -0.16
N CYS A 99 19.50 -12.59 -1.31
CA CYS A 99 20.32 -11.70 -2.13
C CYS A 99 19.89 -10.22 -2.07
N GLY A 100 18.78 -9.90 -1.39
CA GLY A 100 18.26 -8.54 -1.20
C GLY A 100 17.68 -7.89 -2.46
N LYS A 101 17.62 -8.59 -3.60
CA LYS A 101 17.03 -8.02 -4.82
C LYS A 101 15.52 -7.92 -4.71
N LEU A 102 14.98 -6.80 -5.19
CA LEU A 102 13.55 -6.63 -5.38
C LEU A 102 13.04 -7.61 -6.44
N LEU A 103 11.87 -8.17 -6.20
CA LEU A 103 11.23 -9.17 -7.06
C LEU A 103 9.78 -8.76 -7.30
N SER A 104 9.22 -9.23 -8.41
CA SER A 104 7.77 -9.32 -8.59
C SER A 104 7.32 -10.75 -8.29
N PRO A 105 6.13 -10.98 -7.71
CA PRO A 105 5.60 -12.32 -7.51
C PRO A 105 5.54 -13.17 -8.79
N THR A 106 5.35 -12.52 -9.94
CA THR A 106 5.27 -13.15 -11.25
C THR A 106 6.62 -13.57 -11.82
N GLU A 107 7.73 -13.07 -11.25
CA GLU A 107 9.11 -13.42 -11.65
C GLU A 107 9.65 -14.66 -10.91
N LEU A 108 9.01 -15.03 -9.80
CA LEU A 108 9.43 -16.21 -9.04
C LEU A 108 9.30 -17.49 -9.87
N ILE A 109 10.33 -18.33 -9.79
CA ILE A 109 10.32 -19.66 -10.40
C ILE A 109 9.55 -20.59 -9.46
N LYS A 110 8.60 -21.38 -10.02
CA LYS A 110 7.73 -22.27 -9.25
C LYS A 110 7.03 -21.56 -8.08
N PRO A 111 6.27 -20.47 -8.34
CA PRO A 111 5.59 -19.76 -7.29
C PRO A 111 4.59 -20.65 -6.58
N ARG A 112 4.47 -20.49 -5.26
CA ARG A 112 3.48 -21.19 -4.43
C ARG A 112 2.78 -20.21 -3.51
N CYS A 113 1.52 -20.50 -3.23
CA CYS A 113 0.76 -19.76 -2.23
C CYS A 113 1.24 -20.13 -0.83
N LYS A 114 1.63 -19.14 -0.03
CA LYS A 114 2.10 -19.35 1.35
C LYS A 114 1.04 -19.96 2.27
N SER A 115 -0.26 -19.79 1.95
CA SER A 115 -1.35 -20.23 2.83
C SER A 115 -1.70 -21.71 2.68
N ASP A 116 -1.59 -22.26 1.45
CA ASP A 116 -2.02 -23.64 1.13
C ASP A 116 -1.03 -24.42 0.25
N ALA A 117 0.13 -23.82 -0.03
CA ALA A 117 1.21 -24.37 -0.85
C ALA A 117 0.81 -24.72 -2.30
N THR A 118 -0.39 -24.36 -2.75
CA THR A 118 -0.82 -24.60 -4.15
C THR A 118 -0.07 -23.68 -5.11
N THR A 119 0.09 -24.13 -6.35
CA THR A 119 0.66 -23.29 -7.43
C THR A 119 -0.41 -22.30 -7.89
N PRO A 120 -0.18 -20.98 -7.75
CA PRO A 120 -1.13 -19.97 -8.21
C PRO A 120 -1.13 -19.87 -9.73
N VAL A 121 -2.23 -19.36 -10.28
CA VAL A 121 -2.40 -19.09 -11.71
C VAL A 121 -2.34 -17.59 -11.98
N LEU A 122 -1.88 -17.21 -13.17
CA LEU A 122 -1.97 -15.81 -13.61
C LEU A 122 -3.41 -15.46 -13.97
N ARG A 123 -3.89 -14.35 -13.46
CA ARG A 123 -5.17 -13.75 -13.81
C ARG A 123 -5.01 -12.25 -13.98
N THR A 124 -5.71 -11.71 -14.96
CA THR A 124 -5.78 -10.26 -15.19
C THR A 124 -6.72 -9.63 -14.17
N SER A 125 -6.30 -8.55 -13.57
CA SER A 125 -7.15 -7.68 -12.74
C SER A 125 -6.95 -6.23 -13.18
N THR A 126 -8.06 -5.48 -13.27
CA THR A 126 -8.02 -4.04 -13.60
C THR A 126 -7.92 -3.22 -12.34
N HIS A 127 -6.95 -2.34 -12.29
CA HIS A 127 -6.65 -1.48 -11.15
C HIS A 127 -6.63 -0.01 -11.52
N LEU A 128 -6.77 0.85 -10.52
CA LEU A 128 -6.60 2.28 -10.66
C LEU A 128 -5.16 2.67 -10.35
N PHE A 129 -4.60 3.51 -11.21
CA PHE A 129 -3.26 4.04 -11.08
C PHE A 129 -3.31 5.55 -10.96
N MET A 130 -2.57 6.09 -10.00
CA MET A 130 -2.34 7.53 -9.88
C MET A 130 -1.15 7.93 -10.76
N ASP A 131 -1.38 8.86 -11.69
CA ASP A 131 -0.35 9.38 -12.57
C ASP A 131 0.48 10.46 -11.87
N LEU A 132 1.48 10.01 -11.13
CA LEU A 132 2.38 10.91 -10.42
C LEU A 132 3.26 11.75 -11.37
N ALA A 133 3.49 11.29 -12.60
CA ALA A 133 4.31 12.00 -13.57
C ALA A 133 3.68 13.37 -13.93
N GLN A 134 2.35 13.43 -14.06
CA GLN A 134 1.64 14.69 -14.29
C GLN A 134 1.80 15.72 -13.15
N LEU A 135 2.09 15.26 -11.95
CA LEU A 135 2.25 16.12 -10.77
C LEU A 135 3.70 16.57 -10.54
N SER A 136 4.67 15.99 -11.26
CA SER A 136 6.09 16.13 -10.99
C SER A 136 6.55 17.60 -10.89
N GLY A 137 6.24 18.42 -11.90
CA GLY A 137 6.66 19.83 -11.90
C GLY A 137 6.03 20.68 -10.78
N ARG A 138 4.75 20.40 -10.43
CA ARG A 138 4.08 21.07 -9.30
C ARG A 138 4.68 20.63 -7.97
N LEU A 139 5.01 19.35 -7.84
CA LEU A 139 5.65 18.79 -6.64
C LEU A 139 7.04 19.37 -6.44
N GLU A 140 7.84 19.51 -7.50
CA GLU A 140 9.17 20.11 -7.45
C GLU A 140 9.11 21.55 -6.89
N GLN A 141 8.25 22.41 -7.47
CA GLN A 141 8.06 23.77 -6.98
C GLN A 141 7.58 23.82 -5.52
N TRP A 142 6.66 22.93 -5.16
CA TRP A 142 6.16 22.85 -3.80
C TRP A 142 7.26 22.39 -2.83
N VAL A 143 8.05 21.39 -3.18
CA VAL A 143 9.17 20.87 -2.37
C VAL A 143 10.21 21.95 -2.14
N ASP A 144 10.61 22.69 -3.19
CA ASP A 144 11.59 23.77 -3.06
C ASP A 144 11.14 24.87 -2.10
N SER A 145 9.87 25.26 -2.14
CA SER A 145 9.34 26.28 -1.21
C SER A 145 9.09 25.73 0.19
N SER A 146 8.50 24.53 0.30
CA SER A 146 8.04 23.96 1.56
C SER A 146 9.20 23.39 2.40
N SER A 147 10.25 22.87 1.75
CA SER A 147 11.43 22.36 2.44
C SER A 147 12.17 23.48 3.23
N VAL A 148 12.21 24.68 2.65
CA VAL A 148 12.81 25.86 3.31
C VAL A 148 11.91 26.36 4.44
N LYS A 149 10.62 26.60 4.17
CA LYS A 149 9.65 27.09 5.17
C LYS A 149 9.46 26.12 6.32
N GLY A 150 9.35 24.82 6.00
CA GLY A 150 9.16 23.75 6.97
C GLY A 150 10.44 23.26 7.64
N LYS A 151 11.61 23.83 7.29
CA LYS A 151 12.93 23.44 7.84
C LYS A 151 13.14 21.93 7.77
N TRP A 152 12.91 21.34 6.59
CA TRP A 152 13.06 19.90 6.40
C TRP A 152 14.49 19.44 6.65
N SER A 153 14.65 18.23 7.17
CA SER A 153 15.99 17.65 7.35
C SER A 153 16.70 17.47 6.00
N ALA A 154 18.03 17.56 6.02
CA ALA A 154 18.84 17.34 4.81
C ALA A 154 18.55 15.97 4.17
N ASN A 155 18.32 14.93 4.99
CA ASN A 155 17.96 13.60 4.51
C ASN A 155 16.60 13.59 3.78
N SER A 156 15.57 14.22 4.33
CA SER A 156 14.27 14.34 3.69
C SER A 156 14.36 15.04 2.33
N ILE A 157 15.12 16.16 2.27
CA ILE A 157 15.34 16.90 1.02
C ILE A 157 16.07 16.02 -0.01
N SER A 158 17.15 15.36 0.40
CA SER A 158 17.95 14.50 -0.47
C SER A 158 17.13 13.36 -1.08
N ILE A 159 16.36 12.64 -0.24
CA ILE A 159 15.50 11.53 -0.70
C ILE A 159 14.42 12.04 -1.65
N THR A 160 13.73 13.13 -1.30
CA THR A 160 12.68 13.68 -2.13
C THR A 160 13.21 14.16 -3.49
N LYS A 161 14.33 14.88 -3.51
CA LYS A 161 14.97 15.34 -4.75
C LYS A 161 15.44 14.17 -5.61
N LYS A 162 15.96 13.10 -5.00
CA LYS A 162 16.31 11.89 -5.73
C LYS A 162 15.11 11.31 -6.49
N TRP A 163 13.97 11.13 -5.83
CA TRP A 163 12.74 10.64 -6.48
C TRP A 163 12.29 11.53 -7.64
N LEU A 164 12.33 12.85 -7.46
CA LEU A 164 11.95 13.79 -8.51
C LEU A 164 12.92 13.73 -9.71
N THR A 165 14.22 13.60 -9.46
CA THR A 165 15.27 13.52 -10.51
C THR A 165 15.21 12.19 -11.27
N GLU A 166 14.96 11.07 -10.59
CA GLU A 166 14.77 9.76 -11.21
C GLU A 166 13.47 9.67 -12.04
N GLY A 167 12.55 10.58 -11.82
CA GLY A 167 11.24 10.63 -12.44
C GLY A 167 10.18 9.87 -11.65
N LEU A 168 9.01 10.47 -11.53
CA LEU A 168 7.87 9.85 -10.88
C LEU A 168 7.11 8.97 -11.88
N HIS A 169 6.78 7.75 -11.47
CA HIS A 169 6.02 6.79 -12.26
C HIS A 169 4.61 6.59 -11.71
N PRO A 170 3.65 6.19 -12.56
CA PRO A 170 2.31 5.82 -12.10
C PRO A 170 2.36 4.77 -10.98
N ARG A 171 1.48 4.94 -9.99
CA ARG A 171 1.39 4.02 -8.84
C ARG A 171 -0.01 3.43 -8.74
N CYS A 172 -0.08 2.12 -8.65
CA CYS A 172 -1.32 1.41 -8.39
C CYS A 172 -1.85 1.78 -7.00
N ILE A 173 -3.08 2.30 -6.94
CA ILE A 173 -3.72 2.77 -5.70
C ILE A 173 -4.86 1.87 -5.22
N THR A 174 -5.10 0.73 -5.86
CA THR A 174 -6.12 -0.24 -5.47
C THR A 174 -5.56 -1.63 -5.23
N ARG A 175 -6.32 -2.46 -4.49
CA ARG A 175 -5.98 -3.87 -4.23
C ARG A 175 -7.24 -4.73 -4.24
N ASP A 176 -7.09 -5.98 -4.70
CA ASP A 176 -8.12 -7.04 -4.64
C ASP A 176 -8.17 -7.62 -3.22
N LEU A 177 -8.66 -6.86 -2.27
CA LEU A 177 -8.80 -7.25 -0.87
C LEU A 177 -10.22 -6.96 -0.38
N LYS A 178 -10.69 -7.77 0.57
CA LYS A 178 -12.04 -7.63 1.14
C LYS A 178 -12.14 -6.60 2.27
N TRP A 179 -11.01 -6.21 2.86
CA TRP A 179 -10.96 -5.30 3.99
C TRP A 179 -10.00 -4.16 3.74
N GLY A 180 -10.48 -2.96 3.89
CA GLY A 180 -9.80 -1.69 3.64
C GLY A 180 -10.79 -0.58 3.32
N THR A 181 -10.31 0.58 2.95
CA THR A 181 -11.14 1.70 2.49
C THR A 181 -11.71 1.40 1.11
N PRO A 182 -13.05 1.29 0.94
CA PRO A 182 -13.66 0.94 -0.34
C PRO A 182 -13.42 2.01 -1.42
N VAL A 183 -13.26 1.59 -2.66
CA VAL A 183 -13.12 2.49 -3.81
C VAL A 183 -14.49 3.00 -4.26
N PRO A 184 -14.76 4.31 -4.26
CA PRO A 184 -16.06 4.87 -4.61
C PRO A 184 -16.19 5.12 -6.13
N LEU A 185 -15.96 4.07 -6.93
CA LEU A 185 -16.04 4.12 -8.39
C LEU A 185 -16.77 2.89 -8.93
N ALA A 186 -17.71 3.11 -9.85
CA ALA A 186 -18.46 2.02 -10.50
C ALA A 186 -17.49 1.06 -11.22
N GLY A 187 -17.67 -0.26 -11.01
CA GLY A 187 -16.80 -1.31 -11.52
C GLY A 187 -15.59 -1.64 -10.63
N PHE A 188 -15.43 -0.95 -9.49
CA PHE A 188 -14.36 -1.18 -8.51
C PHE A 188 -14.89 -1.43 -7.09
N GLU A 189 -16.16 -1.81 -6.95
CA GLU A 189 -16.83 -2.02 -5.66
C GLU A 189 -16.24 -3.18 -4.85
N ASP A 190 -15.58 -4.11 -5.53
CA ASP A 190 -14.89 -5.27 -4.93
C ASP A 190 -13.45 -4.99 -4.52
N LYS A 191 -12.98 -3.75 -4.72
CA LYS A 191 -11.62 -3.32 -4.43
C LYS A 191 -11.55 -2.33 -3.28
N VAL A 192 -10.38 -2.27 -2.67
CA VAL A 192 -10.05 -1.30 -1.62
C VAL A 192 -8.84 -0.48 -2.04
N PHE A 193 -8.67 0.69 -1.44
CA PHE A 193 -7.44 1.46 -1.62
C PHE A 193 -6.23 0.72 -1.08
N TYR A 194 -5.11 0.91 -1.77
CA TYR A 194 -3.81 0.46 -1.30
C TYR A 194 -3.33 1.35 -0.16
N VAL A 195 -2.76 0.74 0.87
CA VAL A 195 -2.33 1.44 2.09
C VAL A 195 -1.44 2.67 1.84
N TRP A 196 -0.61 2.66 0.81
CA TRP A 196 0.23 3.82 0.46
C TRP A 196 -0.54 5.01 -0.11
N PHE A 197 -1.79 4.80 -0.52
CA PHE A 197 -2.68 5.88 -0.92
C PHE A 197 -3.43 6.45 0.29
N ASP A 198 -4.06 5.61 1.11
CA ASP A 198 -4.94 6.07 2.18
C ASP A 198 -4.25 6.30 3.53
N ALA A 199 -3.13 5.63 3.83
CA ALA A 199 -2.42 5.81 5.09
C ALA A 199 -1.89 7.24 5.32
N PRO A 200 -1.29 7.95 4.32
CA PRO A 200 -0.89 9.34 4.50
C PRO A 200 -2.05 10.30 4.79
N ILE A 201 -3.26 9.94 4.35
CA ILE A 201 -4.48 10.71 4.61
C ILE A 201 -4.85 10.66 6.10
N GLY A 202 -4.35 9.67 6.83
CA GLY A 202 -4.48 9.55 8.28
C GLY A 202 -4.02 10.79 9.04
N TYR A 203 -2.98 11.47 8.57
CA TYR A 203 -2.55 12.74 9.15
C TYR A 203 -3.61 13.83 9.07
N LEU A 204 -4.44 13.81 8.05
CA LEU A 204 -5.56 14.74 7.90
C LEU A 204 -6.77 14.28 8.73
N SER A 205 -7.16 13.03 8.63
CA SER A 205 -8.37 12.50 9.26
C SER A 205 -8.28 12.38 10.79
N ILE A 206 -7.07 12.25 11.34
CA ILE A 206 -6.86 12.17 12.79
C ILE A 206 -6.82 13.57 13.42
N THR A 207 -6.46 14.60 12.64
CA THR A 207 -6.39 15.97 13.12
C THR A 207 -7.62 16.82 12.81
N ALA A 208 -8.52 16.33 11.94
CA ALA A 208 -9.77 16.99 11.61
C ALA A 208 -10.86 16.63 12.61
#